data_19f822bfcdcca478c7aef766609b8797
#
_entry.id   19f822bfcdcca478c7aef766609b8797
#
_cell.length_a   1.000
_cell.length_b   1.000
_cell.length_c   1.000
_cell.angle_alpha   90.00
_cell.angle_beta   90.00
_cell.angle_gamma   90.00
#
_symmetry.space_group_name_H-M   'P 1'
#
loop_
_entity.id
_entity.type
_entity.pdbx_description
1 polymer ?
#
loop_
_entity_poly.entity_id
_entity_poly.type
_entity_poly.pdbx_seq_one_letter_code
_entity_poly.pdbx_strand_id
1 'polypeptide(L)'
;MPDYQIANIWPFIINLPLWISQVYMVVYGTNISIYTRLIPSFAILAASMVIIPLVANIGGATGFYICDVLLLFFGLASGVAQGTTFMAAAAFPFEYMAIVMLGNGISGFGTNLLRGLTLVIWPSSKDDKNEFRGALALFLLAALILGLCSLMTIVLKKNEFAQYYLKKLEKKSPSVN
;
A
#
# COMPACT_ATOMS: atom_id res chain seq x y z
N MET A 1 0.92 -19.12 26.15
CA MET A 1 0.95 -17.74 25.65
C MET A 1 -0.49 -17.26 25.61
N PRO A 2 -0.83 -16.05 26.05
CA PRO A 2 -2.18 -15.56 25.86
C PRO A 2 -2.49 -15.64 24.37
N ASP A 3 -3.58 -16.29 24.01
CA ASP A 3 -4.08 -16.37 22.64
C ASP A 3 -4.51 -14.96 22.22
N TYR A 4 -3.53 -14.16 21.79
CA TYR A 4 -3.85 -12.92 21.12
C TYR A 4 -4.61 -13.30 19.85
N GLN A 5 -5.83 -12.85 19.74
CA GLN A 5 -6.64 -13.03 18.53
C GLN A 5 -6.08 -12.13 17.43
N ILE A 6 -4.85 -12.45 16.99
CA ILE A 6 -4.05 -11.70 16.01
C ILE A 6 -4.86 -11.42 14.75
N ALA A 7 -5.63 -12.42 14.29
CA ALA A 7 -6.49 -12.31 13.13
C ALA A 7 -7.56 -11.20 13.25
N ASN A 8 -7.96 -10.86 14.46
CA ASN A 8 -8.99 -9.84 14.69
C ASN A 8 -8.37 -8.44 14.94
N ILE A 9 -7.17 -8.38 15.50
CA ILE A 9 -6.52 -7.12 15.91
C ILE A 9 -5.81 -6.47 14.71
N TRP A 10 -5.05 -7.22 13.92
CA TRP A 10 -4.27 -6.69 12.80
C TRP A 10 -5.07 -5.94 11.74
N PRO A 11 -6.28 -6.37 11.33
CA PRO A 11 -7.10 -5.58 10.43
C PRO A 11 -7.44 -4.19 10.97
N PHE A 12 -7.66 -4.04 12.29
CA PHE A 12 -7.91 -2.74 12.90
C PHE A 12 -6.66 -1.86 12.92
N ILE A 13 -5.50 -2.43 13.28
CA ILE A 13 -4.21 -1.71 13.31
C ILE A 13 -3.86 -1.14 11.93
N ILE A 14 -4.20 -1.83 10.84
CA ILE A 14 -3.92 -1.39 9.48
C ILE A 14 -5.02 -0.42 8.98
N ASN A 15 -6.30 -0.79 9.12
CA ASN A 15 -7.38 -0.06 8.48
C ASN A 15 -7.71 1.26 9.18
N LEU A 16 -7.58 1.35 10.51
CA LEU A 16 -7.88 2.59 11.23
C LEU A 16 -6.93 3.73 10.82
N PRO A 17 -5.59 3.56 10.84
CA PRO A 17 -4.67 4.58 10.34
C PRO A 17 -4.84 4.88 8.84
N LEU A 18 -5.17 3.85 8.05
CA LEU A 18 -5.46 4.00 6.62
C LEU A 18 -6.64 4.96 6.41
N TRP A 19 -7.74 4.79 7.11
CA TRP A 19 -8.90 5.67 6.98
C TRP A 19 -8.60 7.08 7.46
N ILE A 20 -7.92 7.23 8.59
CA ILE A 20 -7.53 8.54 9.11
C ILE A 20 -6.65 9.28 8.10
N SER A 21 -5.66 8.61 7.53
CA SER A 21 -4.78 9.23 6.53
C SER A 21 -5.50 9.54 5.21
N GLN A 22 -6.49 8.75 4.79
CA GLN A 22 -7.32 9.06 3.63
C GLN A 22 -8.16 10.31 3.85
N VAL A 23 -8.85 10.42 4.99
CA VAL A 23 -9.64 11.62 5.35
C VAL A 23 -8.73 12.85 5.40
N TYR A 24 -7.56 12.72 6.05
CA TYR A 24 -6.57 13.80 6.09
C TYR A 24 -6.13 14.23 4.67
N MET A 25 -5.91 13.28 3.76
CA MET A 25 -5.53 13.57 2.37
C MET A 25 -6.64 14.26 1.58
N VAL A 26 -7.90 13.94 1.83
CA VAL A 26 -9.04 14.62 1.18
C VAL A 26 -9.12 16.10 1.62
N VAL A 27 -8.86 16.37 2.90
CA VAL A 27 -9.00 17.74 3.47
C VAL A 27 -7.77 18.60 3.18
N TYR A 28 -6.56 18.05 3.41
CA TYR A 28 -5.31 18.83 3.37
C TYR A 28 -4.39 18.45 2.21
N GLY A 29 -4.71 17.41 1.46
CA GLY A 29 -3.84 16.87 0.43
C GLY A 29 -3.61 17.81 -0.77
N THR A 30 -4.46 18.82 -0.97
CA THR A 30 -4.33 19.76 -2.09
C THR A 30 -3.12 20.69 -1.98
N ASN A 31 -2.57 20.88 -0.77
CA ASN A 31 -1.47 21.81 -0.51
C ASN A 31 -0.08 21.23 -0.80
N ILE A 32 0.03 19.91 -1.01
CA ILE A 32 1.30 19.23 -1.23
C ILE A 32 1.29 18.56 -2.61
N SER A 33 2.39 18.67 -3.35
CA SER A 33 2.48 18.06 -4.67
C SER A 33 2.25 16.54 -4.63
N ILE A 34 1.48 16.04 -5.60
CA ILE A 34 1.10 14.62 -5.74
C ILE A 34 2.33 13.71 -5.75
N TYR A 35 3.38 14.12 -6.46
CA TYR A 35 4.61 13.32 -6.57
C TYR A 35 5.37 13.19 -5.24
N THR A 36 5.39 14.28 -4.45
CA THR A 36 6.05 14.30 -3.13
C THR A 36 5.36 13.39 -2.11
N ARG A 37 4.10 13.06 -2.34
CA ARG A 37 3.33 12.13 -1.50
C ARG A 37 3.40 10.70 -2.01
N LEU A 38 3.27 10.52 -3.33
CA LEU A 38 3.11 9.19 -3.92
C LEU A 38 4.41 8.38 -3.92
N ILE A 39 5.54 9.02 -4.30
CA ILE A 39 6.84 8.34 -4.38
C ILE A 39 7.29 7.79 -3.02
N PRO A 40 7.36 8.60 -1.93
CA PRO A 40 7.79 8.08 -0.64
C PRO A 40 6.79 7.08 -0.05
N SER A 41 5.48 7.25 -0.28
CA SER A 41 4.50 6.29 0.20
C SER A 41 4.70 4.91 -0.40
N PHE A 42 4.88 4.80 -1.72
CA PHE A 42 5.18 3.52 -2.36
C PHE A 42 6.52 2.94 -1.91
N ALA A 43 7.54 3.78 -1.71
CA ALA A 43 8.84 3.32 -1.21
C ALA A 43 8.74 2.77 0.22
N ILE A 44 8.00 3.45 1.11
CA ILE A 44 7.75 2.98 2.48
C ILE A 44 6.97 1.67 2.46
N LEU A 45 5.93 1.56 1.63
CA LEU A 45 5.13 0.34 1.48
C LEU A 45 6.00 -0.83 0.99
N ALA A 46 6.83 -0.61 -0.03
CA ALA A 46 7.75 -1.63 -0.55
C ALA A 46 8.75 -2.09 0.51
N ALA A 47 9.36 -1.15 1.24
CA ALA A 47 10.28 -1.45 2.34
C ALA A 47 9.58 -2.24 3.46
N SER A 48 8.37 -1.83 3.85
CA SER A 48 7.59 -2.53 4.88
C SER A 48 7.28 -3.97 4.48
N MET A 49 6.97 -4.24 3.22
CA MET A 49 6.72 -5.59 2.71
C MET A 49 7.94 -6.51 2.81
N VAL A 50 9.15 -5.96 2.78
CA VAL A 50 10.38 -6.74 3.00
C VAL A 50 10.67 -6.91 4.49
N ILE A 51 10.47 -5.86 5.29
CA ILE A 51 10.85 -5.84 6.71
C ILE A 51 9.89 -6.69 7.56
N ILE A 52 8.57 -6.60 7.31
CA ILE A 52 7.55 -7.30 8.12
C ILE A 52 7.82 -8.81 8.24
N PRO A 53 8.01 -9.58 7.14
CA PRO A 53 8.26 -11.01 7.26
C PRO A 53 9.60 -11.35 7.94
N LEU A 54 10.61 -10.49 7.82
CA LEU A 54 11.89 -10.68 8.49
C LEU A 54 11.75 -10.50 10.01
N VAL A 55 11.02 -9.48 10.44
CA VAL A 55 10.75 -9.23 11.87
C VAL A 55 9.82 -10.30 12.45
N ALA A 56 8.82 -10.75 11.71
CA ALA A 56 7.94 -11.84 12.13
C ALA A 56 8.71 -13.14 12.44
N ASN A 57 9.83 -13.39 11.73
CA ASN A 57 10.68 -14.55 11.98
C ASN A 57 11.48 -14.47 13.29
N ILE A 58 11.66 -13.29 13.88
CA ILE A 58 12.34 -13.12 15.17
C ILE A 58 11.55 -13.79 16.31
N GLY A 59 10.22 -13.83 16.19
CA GLY A 59 9.33 -14.47 17.15
C GLY A 59 9.25 -13.73 18.51
N GLY A 60 8.46 -14.30 19.43
CA GLY A 60 8.30 -13.76 20.77
C GLY A 60 7.47 -12.46 20.85
N ALA A 61 7.28 -11.93 22.07
CA ALA A 61 6.50 -10.72 22.29
C ALA A 61 7.12 -9.48 21.64
N THR A 62 8.43 -9.40 21.62
CA THR A 62 9.16 -8.26 21.03
C THR A 62 8.93 -8.20 19.50
N GLY A 63 9.02 -9.33 18.79
CA GLY A 63 8.73 -9.39 17.36
C GLY A 63 7.28 -8.97 17.06
N PHE A 64 6.33 -9.36 17.90
CA PHE A 64 4.93 -8.99 17.77
C PHE A 64 4.72 -7.46 17.84
N TYR A 65 5.23 -6.79 18.88
CA TYR A 65 5.09 -5.34 19.02
C TYR A 65 5.78 -4.55 17.89
N ILE A 66 6.93 -5.02 17.42
CA ILE A 66 7.62 -4.38 16.28
C ILE A 66 6.77 -4.53 15.01
N CYS A 67 6.17 -5.70 14.78
CA CYS A 67 5.26 -5.90 13.66
C CYS A 67 4.03 -4.97 13.74
N ASP A 68 3.43 -4.79 14.92
CA ASP A 68 2.28 -3.91 15.12
C ASP A 68 2.61 -2.46 14.76
N VAL A 69 3.77 -1.97 15.19
CA VAL A 69 4.25 -0.61 14.84
C VAL A 69 4.48 -0.49 13.33
N LEU A 70 5.11 -1.48 12.71
CA LEU A 70 5.31 -1.50 11.25
C LEU A 70 3.99 -1.53 10.49
N LEU A 71 3.01 -2.31 10.93
CA LEU A 71 1.67 -2.39 10.34
C LEU A 71 0.91 -1.06 10.45
N LEU A 72 1.09 -0.33 11.56
CA LEU A 72 0.51 1.01 11.74
C LEU A 72 1.09 1.99 10.71
N PHE A 73 2.42 2.04 10.56
CA PHE A 73 3.08 2.87 9.53
C PHE A 73 2.69 2.45 8.12
N PHE A 74 2.57 1.15 7.88
CA PHE A 74 2.09 0.61 6.62
C PHE A 74 0.66 1.10 6.30
N GLY A 75 -0.25 1.07 7.28
CA GLY A 75 -1.61 1.58 7.14
C GLY A 75 -1.64 3.07 6.79
N LEU A 76 -0.84 3.90 7.49
CA LEU A 76 -0.72 5.33 7.19
C LEU A 76 -0.21 5.58 5.77
N ALA A 77 0.90 4.93 5.38
CA ALA A 77 1.48 5.09 4.05
C ALA A 77 0.53 4.60 2.95
N SER A 78 -0.20 3.50 3.19
CA SER A 78 -1.20 2.95 2.28
C SER A 78 -2.35 3.93 2.05
N GLY A 79 -2.87 4.55 3.12
CA GLY A 79 -3.93 5.54 3.00
C GLY A 79 -3.49 6.81 2.24
N VAL A 80 -2.25 7.27 2.47
CA VAL A 80 -1.67 8.39 1.69
C VAL A 80 -1.53 8.01 0.22
N ALA A 81 -0.99 6.84 -0.09
CA ALA A 81 -0.82 6.36 -1.47
C ALA A 81 -2.17 6.24 -2.18
N GLN A 82 -3.15 5.59 -1.55
CA GLN A 82 -4.47 5.35 -2.11
C GLN A 82 -5.24 6.66 -2.32
N GLY A 83 -5.31 7.52 -1.29
CA GLY A 83 -5.97 8.82 -1.40
C GLY A 83 -5.35 9.71 -2.46
N THR A 84 -4.01 9.73 -2.54
CA THR A 84 -3.29 10.50 -3.57
C THR A 84 -3.53 9.94 -4.98
N THR A 85 -3.59 8.62 -5.14
CA THR A 85 -3.87 7.98 -6.44
C THR A 85 -5.27 8.32 -6.93
N PHE A 86 -6.28 8.26 -6.08
CA PHE A 86 -7.65 8.66 -6.45
C PHE A 86 -7.74 10.14 -6.79
N MET A 87 -7.06 11.00 -6.03
CA MET A 87 -7.01 12.44 -6.31
C MET A 87 -6.32 12.71 -7.65
N ALA A 88 -5.21 12.01 -7.95
CA ALA A 88 -4.54 12.11 -9.23
C ALA A 88 -5.45 11.63 -10.37
N ALA A 89 -6.11 10.48 -10.21
CA ALA A 89 -7.03 9.94 -11.21
C ALA A 89 -8.20 10.88 -11.51
N ALA A 90 -8.73 11.57 -10.48
CA ALA A 90 -9.81 12.55 -10.64
C ALA A 90 -9.37 13.81 -11.42
N ALA A 91 -8.07 14.09 -11.53
CA ALA A 91 -7.56 15.19 -12.34
C ALA A 91 -7.58 14.88 -13.85
N PHE A 92 -7.56 13.61 -14.21
CA PHE A 92 -7.61 13.14 -15.60
C PHE A 92 -9.05 12.98 -16.10
N PRO A 93 -9.27 12.77 -17.42
CA PRO A 93 -10.58 12.42 -17.97
C PRO A 93 -11.19 11.20 -17.27
N PHE A 94 -12.52 11.11 -17.24
CA PHE A 94 -13.28 10.08 -16.50
C PHE A 94 -12.84 8.64 -16.79
N GLU A 95 -12.38 8.38 -18.00
CA GLU A 95 -11.89 7.06 -18.43
C GLU A 95 -10.73 6.56 -17.54
N TYR A 96 -9.84 7.45 -17.13
CA TYR A 96 -8.70 7.09 -16.25
C TYR A 96 -9.15 6.71 -14.83
N MET A 97 -10.20 7.35 -14.33
CA MET A 97 -10.79 7.00 -13.04
C MET A 97 -11.39 5.59 -13.08
N ALA A 98 -12.08 5.24 -14.18
CA ALA A 98 -12.62 3.90 -14.39
C ALA A 98 -11.51 2.83 -14.41
N ILE A 99 -10.37 3.12 -15.06
CA ILE A 99 -9.20 2.21 -15.09
C ILE A 99 -8.62 2.01 -13.69
N VAL A 100 -8.51 3.06 -12.86
CA VAL A 100 -8.02 2.95 -11.49
C VAL A 100 -8.97 2.10 -10.64
N MET A 101 -10.27 2.29 -10.77
CA MET A 101 -11.28 1.47 -10.07
C MET A 101 -11.22 0.01 -10.50
N LEU A 102 -11.10 -0.25 -11.81
CA LEU A 102 -10.92 -1.60 -12.36
C LEU A 102 -9.64 -2.25 -11.83
N GLY A 103 -8.52 -1.50 -11.81
CA GLY A 103 -7.25 -1.97 -11.26
C GLY A 103 -7.35 -2.36 -9.79
N ASN A 104 -8.10 -1.58 -9.00
CA ASN A 104 -8.35 -1.87 -7.59
C ASN A 104 -9.13 -3.19 -7.40
N GLY A 105 -10.15 -3.42 -8.22
CA GLY A 105 -10.90 -4.69 -8.24
C GLY A 105 -10.03 -5.89 -8.65
N ILE A 106 -9.26 -5.75 -9.74
CA ILE A 106 -8.35 -6.79 -10.23
C ILE A 106 -7.26 -7.12 -9.20
N SER A 107 -6.74 -6.12 -8.48
CA SER A 107 -5.72 -6.35 -7.44
C SER A 107 -6.24 -7.23 -6.31
N GLY A 108 -7.47 -7.03 -5.86
CA GLY A 108 -8.11 -7.86 -4.85
C GLY A 108 -8.27 -9.32 -5.30
N PHE A 109 -8.75 -9.54 -6.53
CA PHE A 109 -8.84 -10.87 -7.13
C PHE A 109 -7.46 -11.50 -7.30
N GLY A 110 -6.50 -10.76 -7.85
CA GLY A 110 -5.12 -11.20 -8.08
C GLY A 110 -4.42 -11.64 -6.80
N THR A 111 -4.58 -10.88 -5.71
CA THR A 111 -4.01 -11.22 -4.41
C THR A 111 -4.57 -12.54 -3.87
N ASN A 112 -5.88 -12.76 -3.97
CA ASN A 112 -6.50 -14.02 -3.54
C ASN A 112 -6.06 -15.20 -4.42
N LEU A 113 -5.93 -14.99 -5.73
CA LEU A 113 -5.44 -16.01 -6.66
C LEU A 113 -3.99 -16.39 -6.34
N LEU A 114 -3.12 -15.40 -6.14
CA LEU A 114 -1.72 -15.63 -5.74
C LEU A 114 -1.61 -16.37 -4.42
N ARG A 115 -2.44 -16.04 -3.42
CA ARG A 115 -2.50 -16.77 -2.17
C ARG A 115 -2.93 -18.23 -2.39
N GLY A 116 -3.93 -18.46 -3.23
CA GLY A 116 -4.34 -19.82 -3.60
C GLY A 116 -3.21 -20.61 -4.27
N LEU A 117 -2.50 -20.00 -5.21
CA LEU A 117 -1.36 -20.61 -5.88
C LEU A 117 -0.21 -20.94 -4.90
N THR A 118 0.11 -20.04 -3.98
CA THR A 118 1.15 -20.32 -2.97
C THR A 118 0.77 -21.47 -2.05
N LEU A 119 -0.50 -21.64 -1.69
CA LEU A 119 -0.98 -22.76 -0.91
C LEU A 119 -0.93 -24.10 -1.67
N VAL A 120 -1.06 -24.06 -3.01
CA VAL A 120 -0.91 -25.25 -3.86
C VAL A 120 0.56 -25.65 -3.99
N ILE A 121 1.47 -24.68 -4.16
CA ILE A 121 2.91 -24.91 -4.33
C ILE A 121 3.58 -25.30 -3.00
N TRP A 122 3.19 -24.62 -1.92
CA TRP A 122 3.64 -24.91 -0.56
C TRP A 122 2.41 -25.22 0.31
N PRO A 123 1.91 -26.47 0.25
CA PRO A 123 0.74 -26.84 1.06
C PRO A 123 1.08 -26.64 2.53
N SER A 124 0.10 -26.09 3.25
CA SER A 124 0.12 -25.93 4.71
C SER A 124 0.16 -27.31 5.37
N SER A 125 1.31 -27.93 5.31
CA SER A 125 1.66 -29.17 5.99
C SER A 125 2.26 -28.77 7.33
N LYS A 126 2.28 -29.67 8.32
CA LYS A 126 2.80 -29.47 9.69
C LYS A 126 4.23 -28.88 9.79
N ASP A 127 4.86 -28.52 8.68
CA ASP A 127 6.15 -27.85 8.59
C ASP A 127 5.97 -26.34 8.51
N ASP A 128 6.15 -25.63 9.63
CA ASP A 128 6.17 -24.17 9.75
C ASP A 128 7.07 -23.47 8.71
N LYS A 129 8.11 -24.17 8.23
CA LYS A 129 9.03 -23.66 7.21
C LYS A 129 8.39 -23.46 5.85
N ASN A 130 7.41 -24.26 5.46
CA ASN A 130 6.75 -24.14 4.17
C ASN A 130 5.76 -22.98 4.16
N GLU A 131 5.03 -22.75 5.26
CA GLU A 131 4.16 -21.60 5.43
C GLU A 131 4.95 -20.27 5.37
N PHE A 132 6.09 -20.23 6.06
CA PHE A 132 6.96 -19.05 6.03
C PHE A 132 7.48 -18.75 4.62
N ARG A 133 7.91 -19.78 3.86
CA ARG A 133 8.39 -19.62 2.48
C ARG A 133 7.29 -19.09 1.55
N GLY A 134 6.07 -19.63 1.65
CA GLY A 134 4.92 -19.18 0.87
C GLY A 134 4.56 -17.73 1.18
N ALA A 135 4.51 -17.36 2.47
CA ALA A 135 4.29 -15.99 2.90
C ALA A 135 5.39 -15.06 2.39
N LEU A 136 6.67 -15.44 2.57
CA LEU A 136 7.81 -14.63 2.12
C LEU A 136 7.78 -14.38 0.61
N ALA A 137 7.43 -15.39 -0.20
CA ALA A 137 7.30 -15.25 -1.64
C ALA A 137 6.22 -14.21 -2.02
N LEU A 138 5.05 -14.23 -1.34
CA LEU A 138 3.99 -13.24 -1.55
C LEU A 138 4.43 -11.82 -1.17
N PHE A 139 5.09 -11.67 -0.02
CA PHE A 139 5.57 -10.37 0.43
C PHE A 139 6.64 -9.80 -0.50
N LEU A 140 7.58 -10.61 -0.99
CA LEU A 140 8.59 -10.19 -1.95
C LEU A 140 7.99 -9.79 -3.30
N LEU A 141 6.99 -10.55 -3.78
CA LEU A 141 6.28 -10.20 -5.00
C LEU A 141 5.52 -8.87 -4.85
N ALA A 142 4.85 -8.67 -3.71
CA ALA A 142 4.18 -7.40 -3.40
C ALA A 142 5.18 -6.23 -3.32
N ALA A 143 6.34 -6.44 -2.68
CA ALA A 143 7.39 -5.44 -2.60
C ALA A 143 7.91 -5.04 -3.99
N LEU A 144 8.09 -6.03 -4.89
CA LEU A 144 8.51 -5.80 -6.26
C LEU A 144 7.47 -4.97 -7.04
N ILE A 145 6.20 -5.33 -6.94
CA ILE A 145 5.10 -4.57 -7.58
C ILE A 145 5.05 -3.13 -7.07
N LEU A 146 5.14 -2.92 -5.75
CA LEU A 146 5.15 -1.59 -5.15
C LEU A 146 6.38 -0.77 -5.56
N GLY A 147 7.54 -1.41 -5.67
CA GLY A 147 8.76 -0.79 -6.20
C GLY A 147 8.58 -0.34 -7.65
N LEU A 148 7.98 -1.19 -8.49
CA LEU A 148 7.63 -0.83 -9.87
C LEU A 148 6.64 0.34 -9.92
N CYS A 149 5.63 0.39 -9.05
CA CYS A 149 4.69 1.52 -8.94
C CYS A 149 5.42 2.82 -8.57
N SER A 150 6.40 2.77 -7.66
CA SER A 150 7.24 3.92 -7.33
C SER A 150 8.02 4.41 -8.54
N LEU A 151 8.67 3.52 -9.30
CA LEU A 151 9.40 3.85 -10.52
C LEU A 151 8.47 4.42 -11.60
N MET A 152 7.30 3.82 -11.82
CA MET A 152 6.30 4.33 -12.76
C MET A 152 5.81 5.72 -12.39
N THR A 153 5.69 6.04 -11.10
CA THR A 153 5.35 7.39 -10.63
C THR A 153 6.45 8.40 -10.99
N ILE A 154 7.73 8.01 -10.93
CA ILE A 154 8.85 8.86 -11.35
C ILE A 154 8.81 9.09 -12.88
N VAL A 155 8.47 8.06 -13.64
CA VAL A 155 8.30 8.19 -15.11
C VAL A 155 7.11 9.10 -15.42
N LEU A 156 5.99 8.95 -14.69
CA LEU A 156 4.81 9.80 -14.84
C LEU A 156 5.14 11.29 -14.60
N LYS A 157 6.05 11.58 -13.66
CA LYS A 157 6.53 12.94 -13.40
C LYS A 157 7.20 13.58 -14.63
N LYS A 158 7.82 12.79 -15.51
CA LYS A 158 8.47 13.28 -16.72
C LYS A 158 7.52 13.43 -17.92
N ASN A 159 6.31 12.88 -17.83
CA ASN A 159 5.34 12.90 -18.93
C ASN A 159 4.62 14.26 -18.97
N GLU A 160 4.72 14.96 -20.10
CA GLU A 160 4.13 16.29 -20.31
C GLU A 160 2.59 16.29 -20.19
N PHE A 161 1.94 15.23 -20.67
CA PHE A 161 0.51 15.05 -20.57
C PHE A 161 0.06 15.00 -19.11
N ALA A 162 0.72 14.19 -18.28
CA ALA A 162 0.42 14.08 -16.86
C ALA A 162 0.67 15.41 -16.13
N GLN A 163 1.77 16.08 -16.44
CA GLN A 163 2.09 17.38 -15.86
C GLN A 163 1.02 18.44 -16.16
N TYR A 164 0.47 18.45 -17.37
CA TYR A 164 -0.57 19.41 -17.75
C TYR A 164 -1.81 19.27 -16.85
N TYR A 165 -2.34 18.06 -16.68
CA TYR A 165 -3.53 17.82 -15.87
C TYR A 165 -3.28 18.00 -14.37
N LEU A 166 -2.14 17.53 -13.86
CA LEU A 166 -1.82 17.62 -12.44
C LEU A 166 -1.51 19.05 -12.00
N LYS A 167 -0.80 19.85 -12.83
CA LYS A 167 -0.61 21.30 -12.57
C LYS A 167 -1.91 22.09 -12.60
N LYS A 168 -2.85 21.67 -13.44
CA LYS A 168 -4.18 22.29 -13.49
C LYS A 168 -4.96 22.04 -12.20
N LEU A 169 -4.81 20.86 -11.59
CA LEU A 169 -5.40 20.52 -10.31
C LEU A 169 -4.77 21.33 -9.17
N GLU A 170 -3.44 21.44 -9.13
CA GLU A 170 -2.71 22.22 -8.12
C GLU A 170 -3.08 23.71 -8.18
N LYS A 171 -3.27 24.28 -9.37
CA LYS A 171 -3.71 25.69 -9.56
C LYS A 171 -5.18 25.94 -9.17
N LYS A 172 -6.04 24.93 -9.24
CA LYS A 172 -7.47 25.03 -8.94
C LYS A 172 -7.76 24.91 -7.45
N SER A 173 -6.79 24.44 -6.65
CA SER A 173 -6.88 24.42 -5.20
C SER A 173 -6.59 25.84 -4.66
N PRO A 174 -7.61 26.58 -4.15
CA PRO A 174 -7.33 27.85 -3.49
C PRO A 174 -6.48 27.56 -2.26
N SER A 175 -5.35 28.27 -2.14
CA SER A 175 -4.62 28.33 -0.87
C SER A 175 -5.63 28.73 0.20
N VAL A 176 -5.94 27.83 1.11
CA VAL A 176 -6.67 28.15 2.33
C VAL A 176 -5.70 29.00 3.17
N ASN A 177 -5.83 30.33 3.02
CA ASN A 177 -5.25 31.29 3.94
C ASN A 177 -6.10 31.34 5.20
#